data_7c85ed73b9183316ea42de09a4a74a90
#
_entry.id   7c85ed73b9183316ea42de09a4a74a90
#
_cell.length_a   1.000
_cell.length_b   1.000
_cell.length_c   1.000
_cell.angle_alpha   90.00
_cell.angle_beta   90.00
_cell.angle_gamma   90.00
#
_symmetry.space_group_name_H-M   'P 1'
#
loop_
_entity.id
_entity.type
_entity.pdbx_description
1 polymer ?
#
loop_
_entity_poly.entity_id
_entity_poly.type
_entity_poly.pdbx_seq_one_letter_code
_entity_poly.pdbx_strand_id
1 'polypeptide(L)'
;MANVTTTLTKTFSNTGWNAFFVPFDFTLTAEMLNDFEFAKLNAVNAENNAPVVNFKTVAANEKISAYSPYLIKAKTVGSHSLKVGAVTYKSNAGVPVDFEFTDKTYTFEPVMENTYIAAEKGYYLNSEKNSFVYNKNAGAYVPPLRFYMTIWDNKAEDYIVPTSGGASKVKFCVIGEGEATGITDIVDDAANASGKVYNLQGVLVGNTTEGLPKGVYIKNGRKIIVK
;
A
#
# COMPACT_ATOMS: atom_id res chain seq x y z
N MET A 1 21.66 -10.38 22.83
CA MET A 1 21.12 -8.99 22.90
C MET A 1 20.10 -8.95 24.02
N ALA A 2 19.99 -7.83 24.75
CA ALA A 2 19.04 -7.72 25.85
C ALA A 2 17.62 -7.52 25.32
N ASN A 3 16.63 -8.12 25.99
CA ASN A 3 15.21 -7.82 25.76
C ASN A 3 14.93 -6.40 26.28
N VAL A 4 14.40 -5.54 25.43
CA VAL A 4 14.08 -4.14 25.76
C VAL A 4 12.59 -3.93 25.61
N THR A 5 11.93 -3.44 26.65
CA THR A 5 10.53 -2.99 26.53
C THR A 5 10.47 -1.76 25.63
N THR A 6 9.73 -1.87 24.56
CA THR A 6 9.69 -0.86 23.50
C THR A 6 8.27 -0.30 23.34
N THR A 7 8.20 1.03 23.26
CA THR A 7 6.98 1.76 22.88
C THR A 7 7.32 2.67 21.72
N LEU A 8 6.58 2.55 20.62
CA LEU A 8 6.72 3.40 19.45
C LEU A 8 5.62 4.47 19.49
N THR A 9 6.01 5.73 19.62
CA THR A 9 5.06 6.86 19.59
C THR A 9 5.14 7.54 18.24
N LYS A 10 3.98 7.76 17.62
CA LYS A 10 3.84 8.39 16.31
C LYS A 10 2.63 9.30 16.26
N THR A 11 2.79 10.46 15.66
CA THR A 11 1.68 11.38 15.37
C THR A 11 1.17 11.13 13.95
N PHE A 12 -0.14 10.95 13.83
CA PHE A 12 -0.85 10.77 12.58
C PHE A 12 -1.65 12.04 12.28
N SER A 13 -1.36 12.69 11.15
CA SER A 13 -2.07 13.89 10.68
C SER A 13 -3.37 13.57 9.97
N ASN A 14 -3.55 12.32 9.53
CA ASN A 14 -4.74 11.79 8.90
C ASN A 14 -4.90 10.31 9.22
N THR A 15 -6.03 9.71 8.86
CA THR A 15 -6.32 8.29 9.06
C THR A 15 -5.94 7.44 7.83
N GLY A 16 -5.09 7.92 6.95
CA GLY A 16 -4.56 7.19 5.82
C GLY A 16 -3.41 6.25 6.19
N TRP A 17 -3.08 5.35 5.27
CA TRP A 17 -1.98 4.43 5.41
C TRP A 17 -0.62 5.14 5.39
N ASN A 18 0.26 4.76 6.29
CA ASN A 18 1.63 5.24 6.39
C ASN A 18 2.61 4.08 6.23
N ALA A 19 3.75 4.31 5.59
CA ALA A 19 4.84 3.35 5.56
C ALA A 19 5.32 3.04 6.98
N PHE A 20 5.55 1.76 7.25
CA PHE A 20 5.97 1.28 8.56
C PHE A 20 6.92 0.11 8.43
N PHE A 21 7.93 0.10 9.31
CA PHE A 21 8.91 -0.94 9.39
C PHE A 21 9.57 -0.88 10.77
N VAL A 22 10.05 -2.00 11.28
CA VAL A 22 10.73 -2.09 12.57
C VAL A 22 11.92 -3.05 12.52
N PRO A 23 12.98 -2.82 13.36
CA PRO A 23 14.17 -3.67 13.40
C PRO A 23 14.03 -4.86 14.37
N PHE A 24 12.82 -5.25 14.74
CA PHE A 24 12.53 -6.35 15.66
C PHE A 24 11.23 -7.04 15.30
N ASP A 25 11.09 -8.29 15.72
CA ASP A 25 9.84 -9.01 15.60
C ASP A 25 8.93 -8.70 16.80
N PHE A 26 7.62 -8.63 16.56
CA PHE A 26 6.60 -8.63 17.61
C PHE A 26 5.30 -9.26 17.11
N THR A 27 4.44 -9.67 18.03
CA THR A 27 3.13 -10.22 17.71
C THR A 27 2.07 -9.14 17.91
N LEU A 28 1.19 -8.96 16.93
CA LEU A 28 0.04 -8.06 17.05
C LEU A 28 -0.94 -8.61 18.10
N THR A 29 -1.36 -7.75 19.00
CA THR A 29 -2.41 -8.07 19.96
C THR A 29 -3.74 -7.46 19.53
N ALA A 30 -4.85 -8.01 20.03
CA ALA A 30 -6.17 -7.40 19.80
C ALA A 30 -6.25 -5.97 20.36
N GLU A 31 -5.53 -5.67 21.45
CA GLU A 31 -5.46 -4.32 22.03
C GLU A 31 -4.80 -3.32 21.06
N MET A 32 -3.69 -3.70 20.41
CA MET A 32 -3.05 -2.83 19.39
C MET A 32 -4.00 -2.53 18.24
N LEU A 33 -4.83 -3.48 17.83
CA LEU A 33 -5.80 -3.33 16.74
C LEU A 33 -7.03 -2.49 17.13
N ASN A 34 -7.18 -2.08 18.39
CA ASN A 34 -8.20 -1.08 18.76
C ASN A 34 -7.87 0.30 18.17
N ASP A 35 -6.57 0.66 18.16
CA ASP A 35 -6.10 1.97 17.74
C ASP A 35 -5.51 1.96 16.31
N PHE A 36 -5.01 0.81 15.85
CA PHE A 36 -4.28 0.68 14.60
C PHE A 36 -4.84 -0.40 13.68
N GLU A 37 -4.55 -0.26 12.40
CA GLU A 37 -4.62 -1.33 11.42
C GLU A 37 -3.23 -1.51 10.79
N PHE A 38 -2.89 -2.75 10.43
CA PHE A 38 -1.63 -3.10 9.78
C PHE A 38 -1.88 -3.87 8.50
N ALA A 39 -1.02 -3.66 7.52
CA ALA A 39 -1.02 -4.46 6.30
C ALA A 39 0.42 -4.76 5.89
N LYS A 40 0.69 -6.02 5.54
CA LYS A 40 1.99 -6.53 5.09
C LYS A 40 2.10 -6.45 3.59
N LEU A 41 3.25 -6.06 3.07
CA LEU A 41 3.57 -6.15 1.65
C LEU A 41 3.43 -7.61 1.19
N ASN A 42 2.65 -7.82 0.14
CA ASN A 42 2.28 -9.15 -0.34
C ASN A 42 2.78 -9.43 -1.76
N ALA A 43 2.58 -8.50 -2.69
CA ALA A 43 2.95 -8.69 -4.09
C ALA A 43 2.97 -7.35 -4.84
N VAL A 44 3.59 -7.36 -6.02
CA VAL A 44 3.38 -6.36 -7.07
C VAL A 44 2.71 -7.05 -8.24
N ASN A 45 1.57 -6.57 -8.67
CA ASN A 45 0.76 -7.15 -9.76
C ASN A 45 0.39 -6.07 -10.78
N ALA A 46 -0.26 -6.45 -11.88
CA ALA A 46 -0.86 -5.51 -12.82
C ALA A 46 -2.37 -5.36 -12.59
N GLU A 47 -2.84 -4.14 -12.67
CA GLU A 47 -4.24 -3.80 -12.85
C GLU A 47 -4.35 -2.88 -14.07
N ASN A 48 -5.12 -3.29 -15.09
CA ASN A 48 -5.25 -2.54 -16.35
C ASN A 48 -3.89 -2.16 -16.99
N ASN A 49 -2.93 -3.10 -17.01
CA ASN A 49 -1.55 -2.92 -17.47
C ASN A 49 -0.70 -1.91 -16.67
N ALA A 50 -1.17 -1.44 -15.52
CA ALA A 50 -0.40 -0.60 -14.60
C ALA A 50 0.05 -1.41 -13.37
N PRO A 51 1.24 -1.16 -12.82
CA PRO A 51 1.69 -1.83 -11.61
C PRO A 51 0.87 -1.38 -10.39
N VAL A 52 0.50 -2.35 -9.56
CA VAL A 52 -0.16 -2.12 -8.26
C VAL A 52 0.59 -2.88 -7.18
N VAL A 53 0.96 -2.18 -6.12
CA VAL A 53 1.58 -2.77 -4.93
C VAL A 53 0.47 -3.25 -4.01
N ASN A 54 0.44 -4.54 -3.73
CA ASN A 54 -0.60 -5.15 -2.90
C ASN A 54 -0.08 -5.42 -1.49
N PHE A 55 -0.84 -4.96 -0.51
CA PHE A 55 -0.66 -5.26 0.90
C PHE A 55 -1.84 -6.10 1.38
N LYS A 56 -1.58 -7.02 2.29
CA LYS A 56 -2.61 -7.84 2.95
C LYS A 56 -2.73 -7.41 4.41
N THR A 57 -3.96 -7.21 4.90
CA THR A 57 -4.22 -6.90 6.31
C THR A 57 -3.62 -7.96 7.23
N VAL A 58 -3.17 -7.54 8.40
CA VAL A 58 -2.57 -8.41 9.42
C VAL A 58 -3.53 -8.51 10.60
N ALA A 59 -3.89 -9.71 10.98
CA ALA A 59 -4.82 -9.99 12.07
C ALA A 59 -4.14 -10.06 13.45
N ALA A 60 -4.95 -10.10 14.51
CA ALA A 60 -4.45 -10.36 15.86
C ALA A 60 -3.77 -11.74 15.92
N ASN A 61 -2.75 -11.83 16.76
CA ASN A 61 -1.86 -12.98 16.93
C ASN A 61 -0.93 -13.27 15.73
N GLU A 62 -0.98 -12.48 14.67
CA GLU A 62 0.02 -12.57 13.61
C GLU A 62 1.30 -11.80 13.96
N LYS A 63 2.40 -12.27 13.39
CA LYS A 63 3.73 -11.72 13.63
C LYS A 63 4.03 -10.57 12.68
N ILE A 64 4.44 -9.45 13.21
CA ILE A 64 5.15 -8.40 12.48
C ILE A 64 6.63 -8.77 12.47
N SER A 65 7.17 -9.01 11.30
CA SER A 65 8.56 -9.42 11.12
C SER A 65 9.50 -8.23 10.98
N ALA A 66 10.67 -8.30 11.62
CA ALA A 66 11.70 -7.29 11.47
C ALA A 66 12.08 -7.09 10.00
N TYR A 67 12.39 -5.85 9.64
CA TYR A 67 12.87 -5.44 8.31
C TYR A 67 11.94 -5.75 7.13
N SER A 68 10.69 -6.08 7.41
CA SER A 68 9.66 -6.28 6.37
C SER A 68 8.83 -5.01 6.21
N PRO A 69 8.50 -4.62 4.96
CA PRO A 69 7.62 -3.48 4.70
C PRO A 69 6.18 -3.76 5.12
N TYR A 70 5.64 -2.87 5.94
CA TYR A 70 4.23 -2.85 6.34
C TYR A 70 3.63 -1.48 6.09
N LEU A 71 2.34 -1.41 6.03
CA LEU A 71 1.57 -0.19 6.23
C LEU A 71 0.98 -0.19 7.62
N ILE A 72 0.89 1.00 8.22
CA ILE A 72 0.18 1.26 9.46
C ILE A 72 -0.75 2.44 9.28
N LYS A 73 -1.96 2.39 9.80
CA LYS A 73 -2.82 3.55 9.96
C LYS A 73 -3.41 3.59 11.35
N ALA A 74 -3.58 4.79 11.91
CA ALA A 74 -4.35 4.98 13.12
C ALA A 74 -5.83 5.19 12.78
N LYS A 75 -6.73 4.69 13.63
CA LYS A 75 -8.18 4.87 13.47
C LYS A 75 -8.64 6.30 13.74
N THR A 76 -7.83 7.06 14.48
CA THR A 76 -8.05 8.49 14.77
C THR A 76 -6.78 9.28 14.55
N VAL A 77 -6.91 10.56 14.24
CA VAL A 77 -5.78 11.49 14.14
C VAL A 77 -5.23 11.82 15.53
N GLY A 78 -3.96 12.16 15.60
CA GLY A 78 -3.31 12.52 16.86
C GLY A 78 -2.06 11.69 17.14
N SER A 79 -1.55 11.81 18.37
CA SER A 79 -0.39 11.06 18.83
C SER A 79 -0.83 9.73 19.44
N HIS A 80 -0.31 8.65 18.94
CA HIS A 80 -0.61 7.29 19.38
C HIS A 80 0.65 6.55 19.77
N SER A 81 0.55 5.67 20.75
CA SER A 81 1.66 4.85 21.26
C SER A 81 1.39 3.37 21.05
N LEU A 82 2.23 2.73 20.24
CA LEU A 82 2.22 1.29 20.02
C LEU A 82 3.15 0.63 21.04
N LYS A 83 2.61 -0.07 22.02
CA LYS A 83 3.34 -0.77 23.07
C LYS A 83 3.61 -2.20 22.63
N VAL A 84 4.83 -2.51 22.22
CA VAL A 84 5.20 -3.83 21.68
C VAL A 84 5.81 -4.78 22.71
N GLY A 85 5.98 -4.33 23.95
CA GLY A 85 6.57 -5.15 25.02
C GLY A 85 8.08 -5.34 24.87
N ALA A 86 8.58 -6.46 25.40
CA ALA A 86 9.99 -6.77 25.33
C ALA A 86 10.38 -7.37 23.98
N VAL A 87 11.29 -6.72 23.28
CA VAL A 87 11.78 -7.11 21.96
C VAL A 87 13.29 -7.26 21.91
N THR A 88 13.77 -8.04 20.97
CA THR A 88 15.20 -8.15 20.66
C THR A 88 15.45 -7.50 19.30
N TYR A 89 16.26 -6.46 19.28
CA TYR A 89 16.65 -5.80 18.04
C TYR A 89 17.53 -6.72 17.19
N LYS A 90 17.24 -6.80 15.91
CA LYS A 90 18.01 -7.57 14.94
C LYS A 90 19.07 -6.68 14.28
N SER A 91 20.24 -7.24 14.00
CA SER A 91 21.38 -6.50 13.46
C SER A 91 21.39 -6.31 11.94
N ASN A 92 20.47 -6.94 11.22
CA ASN A 92 20.38 -6.83 9.74
C ASN A 92 19.70 -5.51 9.33
N ALA A 93 20.35 -4.40 9.68
CA ALA A 93 19.86 -3.10 9.29
C ALA A 93 19.88 -2.94 7.77
N GLY A 94 18.75 -2.62 7.19
CA GLY A 94 18.68 -2.05 5.85
C GLY A 94 18.81 -3.01 4.68
N VAL A 95 18.40 -4.27 4.80
CA VAL A 95 18.25 -5.13 3.63
C VAL A 95 16.96 -4.73 2.91
N PRO A 96 17.06 -4.20 1.67
CA PRO A 96 15.89 -3.92 0.86
C PRO A 96 15.06 -5.17 0.60
N VAL A 97 13.78 -5.00 0.34
CA VAL A 97 12.87 -6.09 -0.05
C VAL A 97 12.47 -5.88 -1.49
N ASP A 98 12.84 -6.85 -2.33
CA ASP A 98 12.64 -6.80 -3.77
C ASP A 98 11.45 -7.64 -4.21
N PHE A 99 10.70 -7.11 -5.20
CA PHE A 99 9.66 -7.81 -5.91
C PHE A 99 9.88 -7.66 -7.41
N GLU A 100 10.06 -8.78 -8.09
CA GLU A 100 10.11 -8.83 -9.54
C GLU A 100 8.71 -8.80 -10.13
N PHE A 101 8.47 -7.88 -11.05
CA PHE A 101 7.22 -7.85 -11.79
C PHE A 101 7.45 -7.36 -13.22
N THR A 102 7.11 -8.20 -14.20
CA THR A 102 7.46 -8.00 -15.61
C THR A 102 8.98 -7.85 -15.72
N ASP A 103 9.51 -6.89 -16.43
CA ASP A 103 10.96 -6.66 -16.58
C ASP A 103 11.47 -5.60 -15.57
N LYS A 104 10.87 -5.52 -14.38
CA LYS A 104 11.17 -4.49 -13.37
C LYS A 104 11.30 -5.07 -11.98
N THR A 105 12.26 -4.53 -11.24
CA THR A 105 12.46 -4.80 -9.82
C THR A 105 11.92 -3.63 -9.00
N TYR A 106 10.98 -3.91 -8.11
CA TYR A 106 10.42 -2.97 -7.15
C TYR A 106 11.11 -3.18 -5.82
N THR A 107 11.96 -2.26 -5.43
CA THR A 107 12.74 -2.34 -4.19
C THR A 107 12.14 -1.44 -3.12
N PHE A 108 11.85 -2.02 -1.96
CA PHE A 108 11.36 -1.30 -0.78
C PHE A 108 12.52 -1.08 0.18
N GLU A 109 12.98 0.17 0.26
CA GLU A 109 14.17 0.60 1.00
C GLU A 109 13.79 1.01 2.44
N PRO A 110 14.21 0.27 3.46
CA PRO A 110 13.93 0.64 4.85
C PRO A 110 14.81 1.81 5.30
N VAL A 111 14.27 2.67 6.14
CA VAL A 111 14.93 3.87 6.65
C VAL A 111 15.00 3.82 8.18
N MET A 112 16.21 3.67 8.72
CA MET A 112 16.46 3.55 10.15
C MET A 112 16.72 4.90 10.85
N GLU A 113 17.16 5.89 10.10
CA GLU A 113 17.41 7.24 10.57
C GLU A 113 16.77 8.26 9.63
N ASN A 114 16.74 9.52 10.02
CA ASN A 114 16.18 10.56 9.16
C ASN A 114 17.05 10.71 7.90
N THR A 115 16.61 10.11 6.80
CA THR A 115 17.39 9.95 5.57
C THR A 115 16.90 10.92 4.50
N TYR A 116 17.82 11.70 3.94
CA TYR A 116 17.55 12.55 2.79
C TYR A 116 17.62 11.75 1.50
N ILE A 117 16.52 11.72 0.77
CA ILE A 117 16.44 11.13 -0.56
C ILE A 117 16.39 12.26 -1.57
N ALA A 118 17.38 12.30 -2.46
CA ALA A 118 17.46 13.32 -3.51
C ALA A 118 16.26 13.25 -4.46
N ALA A 119 15.98 14.34 -5.15
CA ALA A 119 15.00 14.35 -6.22
C ALA A 119 15.32 13.24 -7.24
N GLU A 120 14.30 12.70 -7.86
CA GLU A 120 14.39 11.64 -8.88
C GLU A 120 14.96 10.28 -8.41
N LYS A 121 15.05 10.06 -7.08
CA LYS A 121 15.63 8.83 -6.52
C LYS A 121 14.63 7.89 -5.87
N GLY A 122 13.33 8.17 -5.94
CA GLY A 122 12.39 7.23 -5.35
C GLY A 122 10.92 7.68 -5.35
N TYR A 123 10.09 6.76 -4.91
CA TYR A 123 8.66 6.93 -4.71
C TYR A 123 8.35 6.93 -3.23
N TYR A 124 7.56 7.89 -2.78
CA TYR A 124 7.13 8.05 -1.40
C TYR A 124 5.66 7.73 -1.25
N LEU A 125 5.30 7.08 -0.17
CA LEU A 125 3.91 6.81 0.13
C LEU A 125 3.15 8.10 0.43
N ASN A 126 2.09 8.34 -0.32
CA ASN A 126 1.12 9.40 -0.08
C ASN A 126 -0.13 8.79 0.55
N SER A 127 -0.33 9.07 1.84
CA SER A 127 -1.42 8.51 2.65
C SER A 127 -2.82 8.99 2.23
N GLU A 128 -2.93 10.15 1.59
CA GLU A 128 -4.22 10.71 1.14
C GLU A 128 -4.65 10.15 -0.21
N LYS A 129 -3.69 9.69 -1.02
CA LYS A 129 -3.95 9.28 -2.41
C LYS A 129 -3.81 7.77 -2.63
N ASN A 130 -3.60 6.97 -1.59
CA ASN A 130 -3.34 5.54 -1.68
C ASN A 130 -2.36 5.17 -2.81
N SER A 131 -1.25 5.90 -2.88
CA SER A 131 -0.25 5.73 -3.94
C SER A 131 1.15 6.05 -3.47
N PHE A 132 2.11 5.40 -4.10
CA PHE A 132 3.50 5.83 -4.09
C PHE A 132 3.67 6.92 -5.15
N VAL A 133 4.17 8.08 -4.76
CA VAL A 133 4.34 9.24 -5.63
C VAL A 133 5.82 9.49 -5.85
N TYR A 134 6.21 9.61 -7.13
CA TYR A 134 7.58 9.91 -7.51
C TYR A 134 7.96 11.35 -7.16
N ASN A 135 9.11 11.51 -6.52
CA ASN A 135 9.62 12.83 -6.16
C ASN A 135 10.45 13.43 -7.31
N LYS A 136 9.80 14.22 -8.15
CA LYS A 136 10.43 14.79 -9.35
C LYS A 136 11.25 16.05 -9.08
N ASN A 137 10.78 16.94 -8.21
CA ASN A 137 11.25 18.34 -8.22
C ASN A 137 12.14 18.72 -7.03
N ALA A 138 12.11 17.98 -5.95
CA ALA A 138 12.89 18.28 -4.75
C ALA A 138 13.17 17.00 -3.98
N GLY A 139 14.30 16.93 -3.28
CA GLY A 139 14.56 15.89 -2.32
C GLY A 139 13.59 15.95 -1.13
N ALA A 140 13.44 14.85 -0.43
CA ALA A 140 12.64 14.77 0.77
C ALA A 140 13.35 13.98 1.87
N TYR A 141 13.06 14.32 3.11
CA TYR A 141 13.47 13.51 4.25
C TYR A 141 12.44 12.42 4.53
N VAL A 142 12.91 11.18 4.60
CA VAL A 142 12.12 10.05 5.07
C VAL A 142 12.46 9.82 6.53
N PRO A 143 11.49 9.98 7.44
CA PRO A 143 11.72 9.73 8.86
C PRO A 143 12.04 8.27 9.16
N PRO A 144 12.68 7.96 10.28
CA PRO A 144 12.99 6.58 10.67
C PRO A 144 11.74 5.71 10.81
N LEU A 145 11.94 4.40 10.71
CA LEU A 145 10.90 3.36 10.77
C LEU A 145 9.85 3.48 9.65
N ARG A 146 10.29 3.98 8.50
CA ARG A 146 9.54 4.03 7.24
C ARG A 146 10.34 3.38 6.12
N PHE A 147 9.73 3.27 4.97
CA PHE A 147 10.40 2.87 3.73
C PHE A 147 9.97 3.79 2.59
N TYR A 148 10.78 3.84 1.56
CA TYR A 148 10.43 4.37 0.24
C TYR A 148 10.59 3.26 -0.80
N MET A 149 10.18 3.48 -2.03
CA MET A 149 10.26 2.50 -3.10
C MET A 149 11.09 3.04 -4.26
N THR A 150 11.94 2.20 -4.84
CA THR A 150 12.58 2.46 -6.13
C THR A 150 12.10 1.44 -7.16
N ILE A 151 12.24 1.75 -8.45
CA ILE A 151 11.90 0.84 -9.53
C ILE A 151 13.07 0.80 -10.50
N TRP A 152 13.63 -0.37 -10.67
CA TRP A 152 14.71 -0.65 -11.61
C TRP A 152 14.14 -1.33 -12.87
N ASP A 153 14.52 -0.88 -14.06
CA ASP A 153 14.17 -1.53 -15.32
C ASP A 153 15.29 -2.49 -15.71
N ASN A 154 15.02 -3.79 -15.66
CA ASN A 154 16.01 -4.84 -15.91
C ASN A 154 16.46 -4.92 -17.40
N LYS A 155 15.68 -4.32 -18.32
CA LYS A 155 16.06 -4.24 -19.74
C LYS A 155 16.88 -3.01 -20.06
N ALA A 156 16.50 -1.87 -19.46
CA ALA A 156 17.22 -0.62 -19.66
C ALA A 156 18.47 -0.52 -18.77
N GLU A 157 18.59 -1.38 -17.76
CA GLU A 157 19.65 -1.36 -16.74
C GLU A 157 19.77 0.01 -16.06
N ASP A 158 18.62 0.63 -15.74
CA ASP A 158 18.56 1.94 -15.09
C ASP A 158 17.29 2.08 -14.22
N TYR A 159 17.32 3.06 -13.33
CA TYR A 159 16.13 3.44 -12.55
C TYR A 159 15.07 4.09 -13.43
N ILE A 160 13.81 3.73 -13.18
CA ILE A 160 12.70 4.36 -13.89
C ILE A 160 12.50 5.76 -13.38
N VAL A 161 12.77 6.72 -14.26
CA VAL A 161 12.47 8.15 -14.09
C VAL A 161 11.24 8.47 -14.94
N PRO A 162 10.07 8.73 -14.35
CA PRO A 162 8.88 9.05 -15.10
C PRO A 162 9.05 10.35 -15.89
N THR A 163 8.94 10.29 -17.21
CA THR A 163 9.10 11.44 -18.10
C THR A 163 7.87 12.32 -18.19
N SER A 164 6.67 11.78 -17.92
CA SER A 164 5.42 12.57 -17.90
C SER A 164 4.22 11.79 -17.30
N GLY A 165 3.35 12.50 -16.66
CA GLY A 165 1.95 12.25 -16.32
C GLY A 165 1.59 10.93 -15.60
N GLY A 166 1.57 9.81 -16.25
CA GLY A 166 1.02 8.56 -15.73
C GLY A 166 1.95 7.72 -14.85
N ALA A 167 3.25 7.73 -15.12
CA ALA A 167 4.24 6.92 -14.40
C ALA A 167 4.73 7.56 -13.09
N SER A 168 4.29 8.77 -12.77
CA SER A 168 4.67 9.48 -11.53
C SER A 168 3.99 8.94 -10.27
N LYS A 169 3.11 7.94 -10.41
CA LYS A 169 2.39 7.32 -9.30
C LYS A 169 2.28 5.82 -9.51
N VAL A 170 2.48 5.06 -8.45
CA VAL A 170 2.18 3.63 -8.38
C VAL A 170 1.11 3.44 -7.33
N LYS A 171 -0.04 2.92 -7.74
CA LYS A 171 -1.17 2.64 -6.85
C LYS A 171 -0.78 1.54 -5.87
N PHE A 172 -1.29 1.58 -4.64
CA PHE A 172 -1.31 0.43 -3.78
C PHE A 172 -2.74 0.07 -3.37
N CYS A 173 -2.95 -1.20 -3.09
CA CYS A 173 -4.20 -1.74 -2.55
C CYS A 173 -3.93 -2.47 -1.25
N VAL A 174 -4.89 -2.41 -0.32
CA VAL A 174 -4.88 -3.22 0.89
C VAL A 174 -6.03 -4.20 0.81
N ILE A 175 -5.71 -5.49 0.85
CA ILE A 175 -6.65 -6.60 0.72
C ILE A 175 -6.95 -7.14 2.11
N GLY A 176 -8.24 -7.19 2.49
CA GLY A 176 -8.72 -7.79 3.73
C GLY A 176 -8.68 -9.31 3.72
N GLU A 177 -8.75 -9.95 4.90
CA GLU A 177 -8.97 -11.38 4.96
C GLU A 177 -10.36 -11.74 4.46
N GLY A 178 -10.42 -12.65 3.49
CA GLY A 178 -11.69 -13.10 2.88
C GLY A 178 -12.17 -12.27 1.70
N GLU A 179 -11.51 -11.18 1.35
CA GLU A 179 -11.75 -10.50 0.08
C GLU A 179 -10.99 -11.23 -1.02
N ALA A 180 -11.74 -11.83 -1.94
CA ALA A 180 -11.17 -12.29 -3.19
C ALA A 180 -10.53 -11.09 -3.91
N THR A 181 -9.35 -11.28 -4.50
CA THR A 181 -8.65 -10.30 -5.34
C THR A 181 -9.55 -9.87 -6.50
N GLY A 182 -10.42 -8.93 -6.27
CA GLY A 182 -11.39 -8.48 -7.24
C GLY A 182 -11.97 -7.14 -6.85
N ILE A 183 -11.46 -6.09 -7.47
CA ILE A 183 -12.13 -4.79 -7.61
C ILE A 183 -12.57 -4.15 -6.29
N THR A 184 -11.64 -3.69 -5.49
CA THR A 184 -11.88 -2.58 -4.55
C THR A 184 -11.19 -1.34 -5.10
N ASP A 185 -12.00 -0.38 -5.47
CA ASP A 185 -11.73 0.95 -6.04
C ASP A 185 -11.78 1.09 -7.56
N ILE A 186 -13.00 0.98 -8.07
CA ILE A 186 -13.45 1.84 -9.17
C ILE A 186 -13.98 3.13 -8.52
N VAL A 187 -13.15 3.97 -7.97
CA VAL A 187 -13.56 5.24 -7.34
C VAL A 187 -12.71 6.44 -7.77
N ASP A 188 -12.17 6.46 -8.98
CA ASP A 188 -11.62 7.72 -9.50
C ASP A 188 -11.99 8.05 -10.95
N ASP A 189 -12.94 7.30 -11.56
CA ASP A 189 -13.60 7.72 -12.81
C ASP A 189 -15.10 7.97 -12.63
N ALA A 190 -15.52 8.36 -11.43
CA ALA A 190 -16.93 8.68 -11.16
C ALA A 190 -17.48 9.86 -12.00
N ALA A 191 -16.60 10.64 -12.63
CA ALA A 191 -17.02 11.69 -13.56
C ALA A 191 -17.36 11.16 -14.97
N ASN A 192 -16.90 9.95 -15.36
CA ASN A 192 -17.17 9.35 -16.68
C ASN A 192 -17.93 8.01 -16.63
N ALA A 193 -18.19 7.44 -15.47
CA ALA A 193 -18.86 6.15 -15.30
C ALA A 193 -20.38 6.27 -15.05
N SER A 194 -20.93 7.47 -15.12
CA SER A 194 -22.38 7.70 -14.95
C SER A 194 -23.17 6.94 -16.00
N GLY A 195 -23.82 5.87 -15.55
CA GLY A 195 -24.76 5.08 -16.37
C GLY A 195 -24.23 3.75 -16.92
N LYS A 196 -22.95 3.50 -17.02
CA LYS A 196 -22.41 2.25 -17.58
C LYS A 196 -22.75 1.03 -16.73
N VAL A 197 -23.18 -0.06 -17.40
CA VAL A 197 -23.54 -1.32 -16.78
C VAL A 197 -22.59 -2.41 -17.23
N TYR A 198 -22.03 -3.16 -16.28
CA TYR A 198 -21.08 -4.24 -16.52
C TYR A 198 -21.63 -5.57 -16.03
N ASN A 199 -21.26 -6.66 -16.69
CA ASN A 199 -21.53 -8.01 -16.18
C ASN A 199 -20.53 -8.37 -15.05
N LEU A 200 -20.68 -9.55 -14.43
CA LEU A 200 -19.79 -10.02 -13.37
C LEU A 200 -18.35 -10.31 -13.84
N GLN A 201 -18.11 -10.40 -15.14
CA GLN A 201 -16.80 -10.55 -15.76
C GLN A 201 -16.14 -9.20 -16.05
N GLY A 202 -16.79 -8.06 -15.71
CA GLY A 202 -16.28 -6.71 -15.96
C GLY A 202 -16.46 -6.21 -17.39
N VAL A 203 -17.23 -6.92 -18.23
CA VAL A 203 -17.51 -6.50 -19.61
C VAL A 203 -18.65 -5.49 -19.61
N LEU A 204 -18.46 -4.35 -20.29
CA LEU A 204 -19.51 -3.35 -20.52
C LEU A 204 -20.64 -3.97 -21.35
N VAL A 205 -21.85 -4.01 -20.81
CA VAL A 205 -23.04 -4.59 -21.46
C VAL A 205 -24.08 -3.55 -21.85
N GLY A 206 -23.95 -2.32 -21.41
CA GLY A 206 -24.84 -1.21 -21.78
C GLY A 206 -24.66 0.04 -20.94
N ASN A 207 -25.42 1.07 -21.29
CA ASN A 207 -25.45 2.33 -20.50
C ASN A 207 -26.73 2.44 -19.66
N THR A 208 -27.67 1.51 -19.83
CA THR A 208 -28.89 1.43 -19.04
C THR A 208 -29.17 -0.02 -18.66
N THR A 209 -30.06 -0.24 -17.70
CA THR A 209 -30.52 -1.58 -17.32
C THR A 209 -31.68 -2.08 -18.15
N GLU A 210 -32.26 -1.21 -18.97
CA GLU A 210 -33.38 -1.56 -19.86
C GLU A 210 -32.91 -2.45 -21.02
N GLY A 211 -33.64 -3.54 -21.27
CA GLY A 211 -33.31 -4.49 -22.31
C GLY A 211 -32.23 -5.51 -22.00
N LEU A 212 -31.63 -5.44 -20.81
CA LEU A 212 -30.67 -6.45 -20.36
C LEU A 212 -31.38 -7.75 -19.95
N PRO A 213 -30.82 -8.92 -20.25
CA PRO A 213 -31.31 -10.19 -19.74
C PRO A 213 -31.38 -10.20 -18.20
N LYS A 214 -32.30 -11.02 -17.67
CA LYS A 214 -32.35 -11.24 -16.19
C LYS A 214 -31.00 -11.71 -15.68
N GLY A 215 -30.48 -11.04 -14.64
CA GLY A 215 -29.16 -11.36 -14.15
C GLY A 215 -28.64 -10.35 -13.16
N VAL A 216 -27.38 -10.56 -12.75
CA VAL A 216 -26.66 -9.70 -11.82
C VAL A 216 -25.66 -8.87 -12.60
N TYR A 217 -25.68 -7.56 -12.36
CA TYR A 217 -24.84 -6.58 -13.05
C TYR A 217 -24.24 -5.61 -12.04
N ILE A 218 -23.26 -4.84 -12.48
CA ILE A 218 -22.63 -3.75 -11.72
C ILE A 218 -22.93 -2.43 -12.44
N LYS A 219 -23.51 -1.49 -11.72
CA LYS A 219 -23.77 -0.12 -12.19
C LYS A 219 -23.36 0.88 -11.11
N ASN A 220 -22.55 1.87 -11.50
CA ASN A 220 -22.01 2.88 -10.58
C ASN A 220 -21.34 2.24 -9.34
N GLY A 221 -20.54 1.18 -9.55
CA GLY A 221 -19.86 0.45 -8.48
C GLY A 221 -20.78 -0.37 -7.56
N ARG A 222 -22.09 -0.47 -7.85
CA ARG A 222 -23.07 -1.22 -7.04
C ARG A 222 -23.62 -2.40 -7.79
N LYS A 223 -23.80 -3.51 -7.08
CA LYS A 223 -24.47 -4.70 -7.57
C LYS A 223 -25.96 -4.41 -7.75
N ILE A 224 -26.50 -4.68 -8.93
CA ILE A 224 -27.91 -4.57 -9.27
C ILE A 224 -28.44 -5.90 -9.81
N ILE A 225 -29.73 -6.15 -9.63
CA ILE A 225 -30.41 -7.35 -10.14
C ILE A 225 -31.46 -6.88 -11.16
N VAL A 226 -31.33 -7.34 -12.41
CA VAL A 226 -32.35 -7.22 -13.45
C VAL A 226 -33.26 -8.44 -13.36
N LYS A 227 -34.55 -8.22 -13.11
CA LYS A 227 -35.56 -9.25 -12.88
C LYS A 227 -36.34 -9.60 -14.18
#